data_49dace7f395590eb8ea36b8cff1b6759
#
_entry.id   49dace7f395590eb8ea36b8cff1b6759
#
_cell.length_a   1.000
_cell.length_b   1.000
_cell.length_c   1.000
_cell.angle_alpha   90.00
_cell.angle_beta   90.00
_cell.angle_gamma   90.00
#
_symmetry.space_group_name_H-M   'P 1'
#
loop_
_entity.id
_entity.type
_entity.pdbx_description
1 polymer ?
#
loop_
_entity_poly.entity_id
_entity_poly.type
_entity_poly.pdbx_seq_one_letter_code
_entity_poly.pdbx_strand_id
1 'polypeptide(L)'
;MEIPVIRNVLEANEKLSARLKEHFARHGILTLNLISSPGAGKTSLLERTLADLSPEFRMAVIEGDLQTDNDAQRVAATGAQAVQINTEGGCHLDSNLVMEALGALDLSEIDILFIENVGNLVCPVEFDCGEDAKIALLSLPEGDDKPEKYPFLFNRASYLYFDYMTSIPFHTIRKIMVIYPNHNYRNLFPFL
;
A
#
# COMPACT_ATOMS: atom_id res chain seq x y z
N MET A 1 8.00 -20.77 -32.72
CA MET A 1 7.18 -20.74 -31.50
C MET A 1 7.62 -19.51 -30.75
N GLU A 2 6.91 -18.39 -30.88
CA GLU A 2 7.20 -17.18 -30.12
C GLU A 2 6.71 -17.41 -28.70
N ILE A 3 7.62 -17.32 -27.74
CA ILE A 3 7.28 -17.32 -26.31
C ILE A 3 6.70 -15.94 -26.01
N PRO A 4 5.41 -15.81 -25.66
CA PRO A 4 4.84 -14.53 -25.29
C PRO A 4 5.57 -14.00 -24.06
N VAL A 5 6.18 -12.85 -24.20
CA VAL A 5 7.12 -12.32 -23.23
C VAL A 5 6.35 -11.59 -22.15
N ILE A 6 6.66 -11.88 -20.88
CA ILE A 6 6.24 -11.18 -19.66
C ILE A 6 6.31 -9.62 -19.79
N ARG A 7 7.16 -9.10 -20.65
CA ARG A 7 7.22 -7.68 -21.00
C ARG A 7 5.89 -7.06 -21.41
N ASN A 8 5.00 -7.81 -22.06
CA ASN A 8 3.71 -7.28 -22.48
C ASN A 8 2.77 -7.00 -21.31
N VAL A 9 2.87 -7.76 -20.22
CA VAL A 9 2.03 -7.57 -19.04
C VAL A 9 2.47 -6.33 -18.27
N LEU A 10 3.76 -6.17 -18.02
CA LEU A 10 4.30 -4.99 -17.35
C LEU A 10 4.06 -3.72 -18.17
N GLU A 11 4.31 -3.75 -19.48
CA GLU A 11 4.07 -2.61 -20.37
C GLU A 11 2.57 -2.22 -20.41
N ALA A 12 1.67 -3.20 -20.41
CA ALA A 12 0.25 -2.95 -20.35
C ALA A 12 -0.14 -2.29 -19.02
N ASN A 13 0.40 -2.79 -17.91
CA ASN A 13 0.21 -2.22 -16.59
C ASN A 13 0.74 -0.78 -16.51
N GLU A 14 1.94 -0.50 -17.01
CA GLU A 14 2.54 0.84 -17.03
C GLU A 14 1.65 1.86 -17.78
N LYS A 15 1.10 1.47 -18.92
CA LYS A 15 0.19 2.34 -19.68
C LYS A 15 -1.11 2.62 -18.94
N LEU A 16 -1.65 1.63 -18.25
CA LEU A 16 -2.90 1.79 -17.50
C LEU A 16 -2.66 2.55 -16.19
N SER A 17 -1.56 2.29 -15.49
CA SER A 17 -1.20 3.00 -14.26
C SER A 17 -0.99 4.50 -14.51
N ALA A 18 -0.36 4.86 -15.64
CA ALA A 18 -0.22 6.26 -16.05
C ALA A 18 -1.58 6.95 -16.26
N ARG A 19 -2.56 6.24 -16.86
CA ARG A 19 -3.93 6.76 -17.03
C ARG A 19 -4.66 6.90 -15.70
N LEU A 20 -4.48 5.93 -14.79
CA LEU A 20 -5.04 6.00 -13.44
C LEU A 20 -4.47 7.21 -12.69
N LYS A 21 -3.16 7.42 -12.74
CA LYS A 21 -2.49 8.56 -12.11
C LYS A 21 -3.04 9.90 -12.62
N GLU A 22 -3.21 10.04 -13.94
CA GLU A 22 -3.86 11.23 -14.52
C GLU A 22 -5.32 11.36 -14.08
N HIS A 23 -6.03 10.23 -13.92
CA HIS A 23 -7.41 10.22 -13.47
C HIS A 23 -7.53 10.71 -12.05
N PHE A 24 -6.72 10.19 -11.13
CA PHE A 24 -6.66 10.63 -9.74
C PHE A 24 -6.27 12.11 -9.62
N ALA A 25 -5.23 12.53 -10.35
CA ALA A 25 -4.79 13.93 -10.36
C ALA A 25 -5.91 14.90 -10.82
N ARG A 26 -6.72 14.51 -11.83
CA ARG A 26 -7.87 15.33 -12.29
C ARG A 26 -8.97 15.47 -11.23
N HIS A 27 -9.11 14.50 -10.33
CA HIS A 27 -10.05 14.57 -9.20
C HIS A 27 -9.43 15.18 -7.94
N GLY A 28 -8.14 15.50 -7.97
CA GLY A 28 -7.41 16.03 -6.81
C GLY A 28 -7.18 14.99 -5.70
N ILE A 29 -7.18 13.70 -6.07
CA ILE A 29 -7.04 12.59 -5.13
C ILE A 29 -5.56 12.29 -4.95
N LEU A 30 -5.09 12.30 -3.69
CA LEU A 30 -3.79 11.74 -3.31
C LEU A 30 -3.90 10.23 -3.17
N THR A 31 -3.12 9.47 -3.96
CA THR A 31 -3.18 8.01 -3.96
C THR A 31 -1.92 7.39 -3.37
N LEU A 32 -2.09 6.54 -2.35
CA LEU A 32 -1.00 5.93 -1.59
C LEU A 32 -1.11 4.40 -1.63
N ASN A 33 -0.06 3.71 -2.08
CA ASN A 33 0.00 2.24 -2.16
C ASN A 33 0.81 1.67 -0.99
N LEU A 34 0.18 0.87 -0.12
CA LEU A 34 0.79 0.26 1.06
C LEU A 34 1.27 -1.16 0.73
N ILE A 35 2.56 -1.40 0.90
CA ILE A 35 3.22 -2.66 0.58
C ILE A 35 3.93 -3.19 1.83
N SER A 36 3.70 -4.46 2.17
CA SER A 36 4.36 -5.13 3.30
C SER A 36 4.28 -6.64 3.18
N SER A 37 4.95 -7.34 4.09
CA SER A 37 4.66 -8.77 4.34
C SER A 37 3.25 -8.96 4.89
N PRO A 38 2.68 -10.17 4.78
CA PRO A 38 1.47 -10.53 5.51
C PRO A 38 1.66 -10.32 7.02
N GLY A 39 0.65 -9.79 7.70
CA GLY A 39 0.70 -9.58 9.16
C GLY A 39 1.58 -8.43 9.65
N ALA A 40 2.16 -7.61 8.76
CA ALA A 40 2.95 -6.43 9.14
C ALA A 40 2.14 -5.26 9.72
N GLY A 41 0.80 -5.37 9.76
CA GLY A 41 -0.07 -4.38 10.38
C GLY A 41 -0.61 -3.30 9.45
N LYS A 42 -0.65 -3.53 8.11
CA LYS A 42 -1.24 -2.58 7.13
C LYS A 42 -2.64 -2.12 7.53
N THR A 43 -3.57 -3.06 7.69
CA THR A 43 -4.95 -2.78 8.06
C THR A 43 -5.06 -2.03 9.39
N SER A 44 -4.26 -2.41 10.40
CA SER A 44 -4.24 -1.70 11.70
C SER A 44 -3.71 -0.27 11.58
N LEU A 45 -2.73 -0.03 10.69
CA LEU A 45 -2.25 1.31 10.38
C LEU A 45 -3.34 2.13 9.69
N LEU A 46 -4.05 1.53 8.71
CA LEU A 46 -5.14 2.19 8.00
C LEU A 46 -6.29 2.55 8.94
N GLU A 47 -6.80 1.62 9.75
CA GLU A 47 -7.85 1.90 10.73
C GLU A 47 -7.51 3.11 11.61
N ARG A 48 -6.27 3.16 12.09
CA ARG A 48 -5.83 4.27 12.92
C ARG A 48 -5.72 5.57 12.12
N THR A 49 -5.16 5.51 10.91
CA THR A 49 -5.02 6.68 10.03
C THR A 49 -6.39 7.25 9.66
N LEU A 50 -7.33 6.38 9.28
CA LEU A 50 -8.70 6.76 8.95
C LEU A 50 -9.39 7.41 10.14
N ALA A 51 -9.27 6.82 11.34
CA ALA A 51 -9.87 7.38 12.55
C ALA A 51 -9.29 8.75 12.91
N ASP A 52 -7.98 8.95 12.77
CA ASP A 52 -7.30 10.19 13.13
C ASP A 52 -7.54 11.32 12.11
N LEU A 53 -7.64 10.99 10.82
CA LEU A 53 -7.72 11.97 9.74
C LEU A 53 -9.13 12.20 9.18
N SER A 54 -10.12 11.38 9.54
CA SER A 54 -11.50 11.53 9.06
C SER A 54 -12.16 12.88 9.35
N PRO A 55 -11.77 13.66 10.40
CA PRO A 55 -12.32 15.00 10.59
C PRO A 55 -11.86 16.02 9.53
N GLU A 56 -10.75 15.74 8.84
CA GLU A 56 -10.12 16.70 7.92
C GLU A 56 -10.17 16.24 6.46
N PHE A 57 -10.18 14.92 6.21
CA PHE A 57 -10.10 14.35 4.88
C PHE A 57 -11.16 13.27 4.64
N ARG A 58 -11.72 13.28 3.43
CA ARG A 58 -12.57 12.20 2.93
C ARG A 58 -11.67 11.13 2.35
N MET A 59 -11.77 9.93 2.86
CA MET A 59 -10.83 8.87 2.53
C MET A 59 -11.56 7.63 2.01
N ALA A 60 -10.86 6.91 1.13
CA ALA A 60 -11.29 5.61 0.64
C ALA A 60 -10.14 4.60 0.67
N VAL A 61 -10.49 3.32 0.71
CA VAL A 61 -9.53 2.21 0.66
C VAL A 61 -9.95 1.20 -0.39
N ILE A 62 -9.01 0.86 -1.27
CA ILE A 62 -9.08 -0.35 -2.10
C ILE A 62 -8.20 -1.39 -1.44
N GLU A 63 -8.77 -2.52 -1.06
CA GLU A 63 -8.08 -3.58 -0.34
C GLU A 63 -7.90 -4.80 -1.21
N GLY A 64 -6.67 -5.28 -1.33
CA GLY A 64 -6.33 -6.54 -1.97
C GLY A 64 -6.12 -7.64 -0.94
N ASP A 65 -7.07 -8.57 -0.85
CA ASP A 65 -6.91 -9.74 0.00
C ASP A 65 -7.06 -11.05 -0.82
N LEU A 66 -6.51 -12.10 -0.23
CA LEU A 66 -6.53 -13.43 -0.83
C LEU A 66 -7.87 -14.12 -0.69
N GLN A 67 -8.61 -13.94 0.42
CA GLN A 67 -9.80 -14.77 0.71
C GLN A 67 -10.85 -14.20 1.68
N THR A 68 -10.61 -13.12 2.43
CA THR A 68 -11.53 -12.69 3.48
C THR A 68 -11.95 -11.24 3.34
N ASP A 69 -13.20 -10.93 3.69
CA ASP A 69 -13.75 -9.58 3.72
C ASP A 69 -13.60 -8.88 5.10
N ASN A 70 -12.88 -9.52 6.03
CA ASN A 70 -12.74 -9.03 7.40
C ASN A 70 -12.06 -7.66 7.48
N ASP A 71 -11.01 -7.46 6.69
CA ASP A 71 -10.24 -6.22 6.72
C ASP A 71 -11.01 -5.07 6.05
N ALA A 72 -11.71 -5.33 4.94
CA ALA A 72 -12.60 -4.34 4.34
C ALA A 72 -13.76 -3.93 5.28
N GLN A 73 -14.32 -4.87 6.06
CA GLN A 73 -15.33 -4.56 7.07
C GLN A 73 -14.78 -3.69 8.20
N ARG A 74 -13.53 -3.93 8.64
CA ARG A 74 -12.85 -3.11 9.64
C ARG A 74 -12.63 -1.69 9.14
N VAL A 75 -12.20 -1.54 7.89
CA VAL A 75 -12.05 -0.23 7.23
C VAL A 75 -13.40 0.47 7.12
N ALA A 76 -14.43 -0.20 6.60
CA ALA A 76 -15.76 0.38 6.44
C ALA A 76 -16.38 0.84 7.77
N ALA A 77 -16.06 0.17 8.89
CA ALA A 77 -16.50 0.58 10.22
C ALA A 77 -15.96 1.95 10.67
N THR A 78 -14.90 2.47 10.03
CA THR A 78 -14.39 3.83 10.25
C THR A 78 -15.22 4.92 9.57
N GLY A 79 -16.15 4.55 8.68
CA GLY A 79 -16.95 5.47 7.85
C GLY A 79 -16.29 5.83 6.51
N ALA A 80 -15.10 5.31 6.21
CA ALA A 80 -14.46 5.48 4.90
C ALA A 80 -15.14 4.61 3.83
N GLN A 81 -15.11 5.04 2.58
CA GLN A 81 -15.48 4.17 1.46
C GLN A 81 -14.48 3.02 1.37
N ALA A 82 -14.95 1.79 1.22
CA ALA A 82 -14.09 0.61 1.12
C ALA A 82 -14.54 -0.29 -0.02
N VAL A 83 -13.59 -0.75 -0.81
CA VAL A 83 -13.79 -1.76 -1.85
C VAL A 83 -12.77 -2.86 -1.67
N GLN A 84 -13.23 -4.10 -1.62
CA GLN A 84 -12.34 -5.24 -1.58
C GLN A 84 -12.21 -5.87 -2.96
N ILE A 85 -10.97 -6.21 -3.31
CA ILE A 85 -10.63 -7.02 -4.47
C ILE A 85 -10.18 -8.39 -3.98
N ASN A 86 -10.95 -9.43 -4.30
CA ASN A 86 -10.50 -10.79 -4.10
C ASN A 86 -9.56 -11.18 -5.25
N THR A 87 -8.30 -11.38 -4.94
CA THR A 87 -7.28 -11.69 -5.95
C THR A 87 -7.23 -13.15 -6.36
N GLU A 88 -8.09 -14.02 -5.78
CA GLU A 88 -8.16 -15.46 -6.10
C GLU A 88 -6.78 -16.17 -6.05
N GLY A 89 -5.93 -15.76 -5.12
CA GLY A 89 -4.57 -16.28 -4.98
C GLY A 89 -3.50 -15.45 -5.73
N GLY A 90 -3.87 -14.34 -6.34
CA GLY A 90 -2.91 -13.38 -6.89
C GLY A 90 -2.08 -12.74 -5.80
N CYS A 91 -0.80 -12.50 -6.06
CA CYS A 91 0.17 -12.00 -5.07
C CYS A 91 0.31 -10.48 -5.05
N HIS A 92 -0.49 -9.73 -5.82
CA HIS A 92 -0.48 -8.26 -5.90
C HIS A 92 -1.77 -7.73 -6.51
N LEU A 93 -2.01 -6.46 -6.32
CA LEU A 93 -2.93 -5.65 -7.12
C LEU A 93 -2.16 -5.02 -8.28
N ASP A 94 -2.81 -4.93 -9.43
CA ASP A 94 -2.33 -4.22 -10.61
C ASP A 94 -3.28 -3.08 -10.98
N SER A 95 -2.90 -2.29 -11.98
CA SER A 95 -3.70 -1.16 -12.43
C SER A 95 -5.05 -1.55 -13.03
N ASN A 96 -5.21 -2.77 -13.55
CA ASN A 96 -6.50 -3.22 -14.08
C ASN A 96 -7.50 -3.49 -12.95
N LEU A 97 -7.06 -4.20 -11.91
CA LEU A 97 -7.88 -4.47 -10.73
C LEU A 97 -8.29 -3.17 -10.02
N VAL A 98 -7.35 -2.22 -9.90
CA VAL A 98 -7.67 -0.91 -9.33
C VAL A 98 -8.67 -0.15 -10.19
N MET A 99 -8.53 -0.15 -11.53
CA MET A 99 -9.49 0.48 -12.43
C MET A 99 -10.90 -0.08 -12.28
N GLU A 100 -11.03 -1.40 -12.13
CA GLU A 100 -12.31 -2.06 -11.90
C GLU A 100 -12.93 -1.64 -10.55
N ALA A 101 -12.12 -1.55 -9.50
CA ALA A 101 -12.58 -1.16 -8.16
C ALA A 101 -13.13 0.29 -8.12
N LEU A 102 -12.60 1.20 -8.96
CA LEU A 102 -13.08 2.58 -9.01
C LEU A 102 -14.56 2.70 -9.35
N GLY A 103 -15.12 1.72 -10.04
CA GLY A 103 -16.57 1.68 -10.37
C GLY A 103 -17.48 1.59 -9.14
N ALA A 104 -16.96 1.20 -7.98
CA ALA A 104 -17.67 1.09 -6.71
C ALA A 104 -17.43 2.27 -5.75
N LEU A 105 -16.61 3.26 -6.15
CA LEU A 105 -16.26 4.42 -5.35
C LEU A 105 -16.85 5.70 -5.93
N ASP A 106 -17.28 6.61 -5.06
CA ASP A 106 -17.61 7.98 -5.45
C ASP A 106 -16.36 8.88 -5.35
N LEU A 107 -15.67 9.04 -6.48
CA LEU A 107 -14.42 9.78 -6.55
C LEU A 107 -14.58 11.26 -6.22
N SER A 108 -15.78 11.83 -6.32
CA SER A 108 -16.04 13.23 -5.97
C SER A 108 -16.00 13.47 -4.45
N GLU A 109 -16.11 12.40 -3.67
CA GLU A 109 -16.11 12.40 -2.22
C GLU A 109 -14.81 11.80 -1.64
N ILE A 110 -13.69 11.86 -2.39
CA ILE A 110 -12.39 11.32 -1.97
C ILE A 110 -11.30 12.37 -2.11
N ASP A 111 -10.59 12.64 -1.02
CA ASP A 111 -9.38 13.46 -1.01
C ASP A 111 -8.11 12.56 -0.97
N ILE A 112 -8.19 11.41 -0.27
CA ILE A 112 -7.09 10.44 -0.16
C ILE A 112 -7.60 9.03 -0.44
N LEU A 113 -6.96 8.35 -1.39
CA LEU A 113 -7.19 6.94 -1.69
C LEU A 113 -6.00 6.11 -1.22
N PHE A 114 -6.26 5.16 -0.33
CA PHE A 114 -5.30 4.13 0.04
C PHE A 114 -5.53 2.88 -0.80
N ILE A 115 -4.45 2.30 -1.30
CA ILE A 115 -4.43 0.97 -1.92
C ILE A 115 -3.69 0.07 -0.93
N GLU A 116 -4.40 -0.77 -0.20
CA GLU A 116 -3.80 -1.81 0.63
C GLU A 116 -3.47 -3.00 -0.26
N ASN A 117 -2.21 -3.14 -0.64
CA ASN A 117 -1.78 -4.23 -1.51
C ASN A 117 -1.73 -5.58 -0.76
N VAL A 118 -1.81 -6.67 -1.51
CA VAL A 118 -1.62 -8.03 -0.98
C VAL A 118 -0.30 -8.10 -0.20
N GLY A 119 -0.32 -8.86 0.89
CA GLY A 119 0.87 -9.05 1.73
C GLY A 119 1.99 -9.78 0.97
N ASN A 120 2.87 -9.00 0.32
CA ASN A 120 3.99 -9.48 -0.48
C ASN A 120 5.03 -8.37 -0.65
N LEU A 121 6.33 -8.69 -0.56
CA LEU A 121 7.42 -7.73 -0.67
C LEU A 121 8.08 -7.71 -2.08
N VAL A 122 7.58 -8.50 -3.02
CA VAL A 122 8.16 -8.64 -4.37
C VAL A 122 7.21 -8.13 -5.44
N CYS A 123 6.11 -8.85 -5.70
CA CYS A 123 5.22 -8.56 -6.82
C CYS A 123 4.63 -7.13 -6.79
N PRO A 124 4.10 -6.60 -5.67
CA PRO A 124 3.49 -5.28 -5.65
C PRO A 124 4.43 -4.13 -6.00
N VAL A 125 5.74 -4.38 -5.91
CA VAL A 125 6.75 -3.35 -6.19
C VAL A 125 6.90 -3.09 -7.68
N GLU A 126 6.69 -4.14 -8.50
CA GLU A 126 6.84 -4.07 -9.96
C GLU A 126 5.59 -3.55 -10.67
N PHE A 127 4.41 -3.69 -10.03
CA PHE A 127 3.13 -3.28 -10.60
C PHE A 127 2.66 -1.97 -9.99
N ASP A 128 2.76 -0.90 -10.77
CA ASP A 128 2.19 0.39 -10.36
C ASP A 128 0.66 0.34 -10.50
N CYS A 129 -0.02 0.93 -9.52
CA CYS A 129 -1.48 1.02 -9.44
C CYS A 129 -2.01 2.44 -9.72
N GLY A 130 -1.17 3.33 -10.24
CA GLY A 130 -1.48 4.75 -10.46
C GLY A 130 -1.26 5.62 -9.23
N GLU A 131 -0.60 5.10 -8.21
CA GLU A 131 -0.31 5.80 -6.96
C GLU A 131 0.67 6.96 -7.13
N ASP A 132 0.56 7.96 -6.24
CA ASP A 132 1.53 9.03 -6.10
C ASP A 132 2.76 8.58 -5.32
N ALA A 133 2.55 7.69 -4.36
CA ALA A 133 3.62 7.17 -3.53
C ALA A 133 3.41 5.71 -3.10
N LYS A 134 4.51 4.95 -3.04
CA LYS A 134 4.57 3.63 -2.41
C LYS A 134 5.06 3.78 -0.97
N ILE A 135 4.31 3.21 -0.02
CA ILE A 135 4.66 3.18 1.40
C ILE A 135 5.00 1.73 1.76
N ALA A 136 6.26 1.47 2.09
CA ALA A 136 6.66 0.17 2.59
C ALA A 136 6.51 0.12 4.11
N LEU A 137 5.80 -0.91 4.61
CA LEU A 137 5.68 -1.17 6.04
C LEU A 137 6.59 -2.33 6.44
N LEU A 138 7.31 -2.14 7.54
CA LEU A 138 8.07 -3.17 8.24
C LEU A 138 7.63 -3.26 9.68
N SER A 139 7.44 -4.46 10.17
CA SER A 139 7.23 -4.73 11.59
C SER A 139 8.48 -5.38 12.21
N LEU A 140 8.77 -5.07 13.48
CA LEU A 140 9.90 -5.69 14.19
C LEU A 140 9.85 -7.22 14.25
N PRO A 141 8.68 -7.87 14.45
CA PRO A 141 8.59 -9.33 14.46
C PRO A 141 9.05 -10.01 13.17
N GLU A 142 9.07 -9.28 12.04
CA GLU A 142 9.50 -9.84 10.75
C GLU A 142 11.02 -9.98 10.62
N GLY A 143 11.79 -9.38 11.52
CA GLY A 143 13.25 -9.36 11.50
C GLY A 143 13.83 -8.13 10.78
N ASP A 144 15.11 -7.85 11.10
CA ASP A 144 15.86 -6.69 10.60
C ASP A 144 16.53 -6.92 9.24
N ASP A 145 16.47 -8.15 8.74
CA ASP A 145 17.11 -8.58 7.48
C ASP A 145 16.29 -8.29 6.21
N LYS A 146 15.07 -7.76 6.35
CA LYS A 146 14.18 -7.48 5.21
C LYS A 146 14.76 -6.49 4.19
N PRO A 147 15.44 -5.40 4.59
CA PRO A 147 16.06 -4.50 3.62
C PRO A 147 17.14 -5.16 2.77
N GLU A 148 17.90 -6.08 3.35
CA GLU A 148 18.93 -6.86 2.60
C GLU A 148 18.32 -7.90 1.67
N LYS A 149 17.22 -8.53 2.10
CA LYS A 149 16.52 -9.57 1.31
C LYS A 149 15.67 -9.00 0.18
N TYR A 150 15.10 -7.81 0.36
CA TYR A 150 14.17 -7.19 -0.58
C TYR A 150 14.60 -5.78 -1.02
N PRO A 151 15.85 -5.59 -1.49
CA PRO A 151 16.40 -4.25 -1.76
C PRO A 151 15.59 -3.48 -2.80
N PHE A 152 14.89 -4.19 -3.70
CA PHE A 152 14.09 -3.58 -4.74
C PHE A 152 12.90 -2.78 -4.16
N LEU A 153 12.20 -3.33 -3.16
CA LEU A 153 11.14 -2.63 -2.46
C LEU A 153 11.65 -1.34 -1.83
N PHE A 154 12.75 -1.43 -1.08
CA PHE A 154 13.29 -0.28 -0.34
C PHE A 154 13.86 0.81 -1.24
N ASN A 155 14.30 0.45 -2.45
CA ASN A 155 14.72 1.42 -3.45
C ASN A 155 13.57 2.11 -4.19
N ARG A 156 12.41 1.44 -4.28
CA ARG A 156 11.22 1.93 -4.98
C ARG A 156 10.22 2.63 -4.06
N ALA A 157 10.22 2.30 -2.77
CA ALA A 157 9.33 2.92 -1.80
C ALA A 157 9.64 4.41 -1.65
N SER A 158 8.59 5.23 -1.69
CA SER A 158 8.68 6.67 -1.44
C SER A 158 8.82 6.96 0.05
N TYR A 159 8.20 6.12 0.88
CA TYR A 159 8.22 6.23 2.34
C TYR A 159 8.39 4.85 2.96
N LEU A 160 9.06 4.81 4.12
CA LEU A 160 9.24 3.62 4.91
C LEU A 160 8.65 3.84 6.30
N TYR A 161 7.71 2.98 6.67
CA TYR A 161 7.08 2.98 7.98
C TYR A 161 7.57 1.77 8.79
N PHE A 162 8.04 2.02 10.02
CA PHE A 162 8.41 0.98 10.97
C PHE A 162 7.36 0.88 12.07
N ASP A 163 6.75 -0.29 12.20
CA ASP A 163 5.89 -0.59 13.34
C ASP A 163 6.69 -1.25 14.46
N TYR A 164 6.87 -0.51 15.54
CA TYR A 164 7.47 -1.00 16.77
C TYR A 164 6.35 -1.54 17.68
N MET A 165 5.84 -2.72 17.39
CA MET A 165 4.96 -3.45 18.30
C MET A 165 5.79 -3.98 19.48
N THR A 166 6.21 -3.10 20.38
CA THR A 166 6.63 -3.53 21.70
C THR A 166 5.40 -3.74 22.57
N SER A 167 5.47 -4.68 23.51
CA SER A 167 4.45 -5.00 24.52
C SER A 167 4.15 -3.85 25.51
N ILE A 168 4.31 -2.61 25.09
CA ILE A 168 4.04 -1.38 25.83
C ILE A 168 2.64 -0.90 25.49
N PRO A 169 1.85 -0.43 26.48
CA PRO A 169 0.45 -0.03 26.26
C PRO A 169 0.28 1.00 25.16
N PHE A 170 -0.78 0.91 24.44
CA PHE A 170 -1.25 1.57 23.20
C PHE A 170 -0.98 3.08 23.02
N HIS A 171 -0.32 3.76 23.94
CA HIS A 171 -0.14 5.22 23.94
C HIS A 171 1.24 5.75 23.61
N THR A 172 2.22 4.88 23.33
CA THR A 172 3.60 5.34 23.21
C THR A 172 4.23 4.97 21.88
N ILE A 173 4.35 6.00 21.05
CA ILE A 173 5.34 6.22 20.00
C ILE A 173 5.28 5.25 18.80
N ARG A 174 4.43 5.58 17.83
CA ARG A 174 4.69 5.27 16.43
C ARG A 174 5.69 6.29 15.89
N LYS A 175 6.92 5.89 15.62
CA LYS A 175 7.86 6.74 14.89
C LYS A 175 7.67 6.46 13.40
N ILE A 176 7.06 7.40 12.69
CA ILE A 176 7.17 7.47 11.24
C ILE A 176 8.59 7.93 10.95
N MET A 177 9.41 7.05 10.39
CA MET A 177 10.70 7.43 9.85
C MET A 177 10.55 7.56 8.34
N VAL A 178 10.44 8.79 7.86
CA VAL A 178 10.45 9.09 6.44
C VAL A 178 11.89 8.96 5.95
N ILE A 179 12.13 8.01 5.06
CA ILE A 179 13.44 7.85 4.45
C ILE A 179 13.29 8.13 2.95
N TYR A 180 14.00 9.16 2.49
CA TYR A 180 14.12 9.42 1.07
C TYR A 180 15.01 8.37 0.38
N PRO A 181 14.72 7.96 -0.85
CA PRO A 181 15.38 6.85 -1.56
C PRO A 181 16.82 7.18 -2.01
N ASN A 182 17.68 7.67 -1.13
CA ASN A 182 19.11 7.90 -1.41
C ASN A 182 20.01 7.77 -0.17
N HIS A 183 19.50 7.22 0.92
CA HIS A 183 20.31 7.04 2.12
C HIS A 183 20.73 5.57 2.32
N ASN A 184 22.01 5.40 2.66
CA ASN A 184 22.64 4.14 2.96
C ASN A 184 21.95 3.50 4.21
N TYR A 185 21.09 2.52 3.98
CA TYR A 185 20.26 1.84 5.02
C TYR A 185 21.07 1.24 6.17
N ARG A 186 22.39 1.02 5.99
CA ARG A 186 23.30 0.50 7.03
C ARG A 186 23.39 1.38 8.28
N ASN A 187 22.98 2.65 8.20
CA ASN A 187 23.01 3.60 9.31
C ASN A 187 21.66 3.78 10.01
N LEU A 188 20.62 3.02 9.61
CA LEU A 188 19.28 3.15 10.15
C LEU A 188 19.05 2.40 11.46
N PHE A 189 19.94 1.48 11.81
CA PHE A 189 19.84 0.63 12.99
C PHE A 189 20.99 0.83 14.00
N PRO A 190 21.34 2.06 14.38
CA PRO A 190 22.36 2.24 15.42
C PRO A 190 21.85 1.97 16.83
N PHE A 191 20.56 1.57 16.98
CA PHE A 191 19.88 1.41 18.27
C PHE A 191 19.09 0.12 18.42
N LEU A 192 19.34 -0.91 17.59
CA LEU A 192 18.87 -2.28 17.79
C LEU A 192 19.93 -3.14 18.43
#